data_1ee8d78e39d130ee90fe2dcc7e3bd50e
#
_entry.id   1ee8d78e39d130ee90fe2dcc7e3bd50e
#
_cell.length_a   1.000
_cell.length_b   1.000
_cell.length_c   1.000
_cell.angle_alpha   90.00
_cell.angle_beta   90.00
_cell.angle_gamma   90.00
#
_symmetry.space_group_name_H-M   'P 1'
#
loop_
_entity.id
_entity.type
_entity.pdbx_description
1 polymer ?
#
loop_
_entity_poly.entity_id
_entity_poly.type
_entity_poly.pdbx_seq_one_letter_code
_entity_poly.pdbx_strand_id
1 'polypeptide(L)'
;MLKILQARLQQYVNYELPDVQAGFRKGRGTRDQISNICWTIEKARELQKNVYFCFIDYAKAFDCLGHNKLWKILKEVEIPDNLTCLLRNLYAGQEATIRTEHGTTGWFQIGKGVLQGCILSPCLFNLHAEYIM
;
A
#
# COMPACT_ATOMS: atom_id res chain seq x y z
N MET A 1 -10.71 7.44 -15.90
CA MET A 1 -10.83 6.00 -15.64
C MET A 1 -10.24 5.60 -14.30
N LEU A 2 -8.98 5.88 -13.96
CA LEU A 2 -8.32 5.49 -12.70
C LEU A 2 -9.05 5.97 -11.43
N LYS A 3 -9.58 7.20 -11.42
CA LYS A 3 -10.37 7.72 -10.28
C LYS A 3 -11.63 6.90 -9.98
N ILE A 4 -12.27 6.36 -11.01
CA ILE A 4 -13.47 5.50 -10.86
C ILE A 4 -13.06 4.16 -10.24
N LEU A 5 -11.97 3.57 -10.74
CA LEU A 5 -11.41 2.33 -10.18
C LEU A 5 -10.99 2.53 -8.72
N GLN A 6 -10.32 3.65 -8.43
CA GLN A 6 -9.95 4.00 -7.05
C GLN A 6 -11.17 4.12 -6.14
N ALA A 7 -12.20 4.85 -6.56
CA ALA A 7 -13.41 5.03 -5.74
C ALA A 7 -14.12 3.71 -5.43
N ARG A 8 -14.14 2.79 -6.39
CA ARG A 8 -14.68 1.43 -6.19
C ARG A 8 -13.79 0.59 -5.26
N LEU A 9 -12.49 0.57 -5.51
CA LEU A 9 -11.54 -0.18 -4.71
C LEU A 9 -11.51 0.33 -3.26
N GLN A 10 -11.59 1.65 -3.06
CA GLN A 10 -11.53 2.29 -1.75
C GLN A 10 -12.65 1.83 -0.81
N GLN A 11 -13.82 1.46 -1.33
CA GLN A 11 -14.92 0.95 -0.51
C GLN A 11 -14.54 -0.37 0.18
N TYR A 12 -13.91 -1.30 -0.56
CA TYR A 12 -13.42 -2.57 -0.04
C TYR A 12 -12.23 -2.35 0.90
N VAL A 13 -11.28 -1.52 0.49
CA VAL A 13 -10.10 -1.17 1.31
C VAL A 13 -10.50 -0.59 2.67
N ASN A 14 -11.48 0.31 2.68
CA ASN A 14 -11.95 0.91 3.94
C ASN A 14 -12.64 -0.10 4.87
N TYR A 15 -13.26 -1.12 4.32
CA TYR A 15 -13.88 -2.19 5.09
C TYR A 15 -12.85 -3.15 5.68
N GLU A 16 -11.85 -3.52 4.88
CA GLU A 16 -10.83 -4.52 5.25
C GLU A 16 -9.73 -3.98 6.16
N LEU A 17 -9.35 -2.69 5.98
CA LEU A 17 -8.28 -2.14 6.79
C LEU A 17 -8.74 -1.82 8.21
N PRO A 18 -8.02 -2.31 9.24
CA PRO A 18 -8.33 -2.02 10.63
C PRO A 18 -8.20 -0.52 10.93
N ASP A 19 -8.86 -0.09 11.99
CA ASP A 19 -8.85 1.34 12.38
C ASP A 19 -7.47 1.86 12.79
N VAL A 20 -6.58 0.98 13.21
CA VAL A 20 -5.20 1.33 13.57
C VAL A 20 -4.33 1.68 12.37
N GLN A 21 -4.69 1.19 11.17
CA GLN A 21 -3.98 1.50 9.95
C GLN A 21 -4.24 2.96 9.54
N ALA A 22 -3.19 3.77 9.49
CA ALA A 22 -3.29 5.20 9.21
C ALA A 22 -2.66 5.63 7.88
N GLY A 23 -1.76 4.82 7.31
CA GLY A 23 -1.05 5.15 6.08
C GLY A 23 -1.98 5.33 4.90
N PHE A 24 -1.83 6.43 4.17
CA PHE A 24 -2.62 6.75 2.97
C PHE A 24 -4.15 6.73 3.17
N ARG A 25 -4.64 6.94 4.40
CA ARG A 25 -6.07 7.07 4.70
C ARG A 25 -6.48 8.54 4.88
N LYS A 26 -7.64 8.88 4.31
CA LYS A 26 -8.20 10.23 4.46
C LYS A 26 -8.50 10.51 5.93
N GLY A 27 -8.08 11.69 6.40
CA GLY A 27 -8.32 12.13 7.79
C GLY A 27 -7.37 11.49 8.82
N ARG A 28 -6.36 10.75 8.38
CA ARG A 28 -5.31 10.17 9.23
C ARG A 28 -3.98 10.84 8.90
N GLY A 29 -3.41 11.55 9.85
CA GLY A 29 -2.16 12.28 9.68
C GLY A 29 -1.01 11.69 10.47
N THR A 30 0.22 11.94 10.03
CA THR A 30 1.43 11.57 10.78
C THR A 30 1.44 12.20 12.17
N ARG A 31 0.94 13.42 12.29
CA ARG A 31 0.85 14.15 13.56
C ARG A 31 -0.01 13.41 14.58
N ASP A 32 -1.15 12.86 14.14
CA ASP A 32 -2.06 12.10 15.02
C ASP A 32 -1.38 10.81 15.51
N GLN A 33 -0.61 10.14 14.63
CA GLN A 33 0.12 8.93 15.01
C GLN A 33 1.26 9.22 15.99
N ILE A 34 1.97 10.33 15.83
CA ILE A 34 2.98 10.78 16.81
C ILE A 34 2.31 11.04 18.16
N SER A 35 1.16 11.72 18.16
CA SER A 35 0.40 12.00 19.40
C SER A 35 -0.04 10.72 20.09
N ASN A 36 -0.48 9.69 19.35
CA ASN A 36 -0.85 8.39 19.88
C ASN A 36 0.35 7.69 20.57
N ILE A 37 1.53 7.76 19.97
CA ILE A 37 2.76 7.20 20.55
C ILE A 37 3.12 7.94 21.84
N CYS A 38 3.11 9.28 21.81
CA CYS A 38 3.38 10.10 23.00
C CYS A 38 2.41 9.77 24.13
N TRP A 39 1.11 9.70 23.83
CA TRP A 39 0.09 9.34 24.80
C TRP A 39 0.32 7.93 25.40
N THR A 40 0.70 6.95 24.56
CA THR A 40 1.00 5.60 25.01
C THR A 40 2.18 5.59 26.00
N ILE A 41 3.23 6.39 25.70
CA ILE A 41 4.41 6.51 26.57
C ILE A 41 4.02 7.15 27.90
N GLU A 42 3.22 8.22 27.89
CA GLU A 42 2.75 8.90 29.10
C GLU A 42 1.93 7.94 29.98
N LYS A 43 0.98 7.21 29.39
CA LYS A 43 0.17 6.22 30.11
C LYS A 43 0.99 5.09 30.68
N ALA A 44 1.99 4.60 29.96
CA ALA A 44 2.90 3.58 30.46
C ALA A 44 3.70 4.07 31.68
N ARG A 45 4.15 5.33 31.65
CA ARG A 45 4.83 5.98 32.81
C ARG A 45 3.91 6.12 34.02
N GLU A 46 2.68 6.61 33.83
CA GLU A 46 1.69 6.73 34.90
C GLU A 46 1.42 5.38 35.58
N LEU A 47 1.33 4.31 34.79
CA LEU A 47 1.05 2.97 35.28
C LEU A 47 2.31 2.17 35.67
N GLN A 48 3.49 2.78 35.58
CA GLN A 48 4.80 2.13 35.83
C GLN A 48 4.98 0.83 35.05
N LYS A 49 4.47 0.78 33.80
CA LYS A 49 4.59 -0.38 32.90
C LYS A 49 5.64 -0.13 31.83
N ASN A 50 6.41 -1.17 31.53
CA ASN A 50 7.34 -1.13 30.41
C ASN A 50 6.58 -1.25 29.09
N VAL A 51 6.95 -0.44 28.11
CA VAL A 51 6.47 -0.49 26.74
C VAL A 51 7.65 -0.65 25.81
N TYR A 52 7.51 -1.54 24.83
CA TYR A 52 8.54 -1.81 23.83
C TYR A 52 7.99 -1.42 22.47
N PHE A 53 8.76 -0.66 21.68
CA PHE A 53 8.40 -0.28 20.33
C PHE A 53 9.31 -1.00 19.33
N CYS A 54 8.71 -1.55 18.28
CA CYS A 54 9.42 -2.06 17.13
C CYS A 54 9.00 -1.26 15.90
N PHE A 55 9.98 -0.67 15.19
CA PHE A 55 9.75 0.07 13.96
C PHE A 55 10.23 -0.75 12.77
N ILE A 56 9.34 -0.99 11.80
CA ILE A 56 9.65 -1.73 10.59
C ILE A 56 9.62 -0.76 9.42
N ASP A 57 10.76 -0.58 8.76
CA ASP A 57 10.89 0.26 7.57
C ASP A 57 11.08 -0.61 6.33
N TYR A 58 10.28 -0.37 5.30
CA TYR A 58 10.36 -1.10 4.03
C TYR A 58 11.35 -0.42 3.10
N ALA A 59 12.45 -1.05 2.77
CA ALA A 59 13.49 -0.49 1.91
C ALA A 59 12.98 -0.04 0.52
N LYS A 60 12.00 -0.74 -0.05
CA LYS A 60 11.39 -0.45 -1.36
C LYS A 60 9.92 -0.86 -1.36
N ALA A 61 9.11 -0.20 -0.51
CA ALA A 61 7.73 -0.58 -0.23
C ALA A 61 6.89 -0.85 -1.50
N PHE A 62 6.83 0.10 -2.43
CA PHE A 62 6.02 -0.03 -3.65
C PHE A 62 6.66 -0.94 -4.70
N ASP A 63 7.99 -0.99 -4.78
CA ASP A 63 8.70 -1.76 -5.80
C ASP A 63 8.74 -3.26 -5.51
N CYS A 64 8.63 -3.65 -4.23
CA CYS A 64 8.71 -5.04 -3.79
C CYS A 64 7.39 -5.81 -3.88
N LEU A 65 6.29 -5.15 -4.20
CA LEU A 65 4.97 -5.75 -4.23
C LEU A 65 4.83 -6.73 -5.40
N GLY A 66 4.75 -8.02 -5.11
CA GLY A 66 4.62 -9.07 -6.13
C GLY A 66 3.20 -9.15 -6.68
N HIS A 67 3.03 -8.99 -8.01
CA HIS A 67 1.71 -8.99 -8.65
C HIS A 67 0.91 -10.26 -8.35
N ASN A 68 1.52 -11.45 -8.42
CA ASN A 68 0.83 -12.71 -8.15
C ASN A 68 0.29 -12.79 -6.72
N LYS A 69 1.05 -12.26 -5.74
CA LYS A 69 0.61 -12.20 -4.34
C LYS A 69 -0.52 -11.20 -4.19
N LEU A 70 -0.41 -10.03 -4.83
CA LEU A 70 -1.45 -9.02 -4.83
C LEU A 70 -2.79 -9.57 -5.33
N TRP A 71 -2.79 -10.30 -6.46
CA TRP A 71 -4.01 -10.89 -7.02
C TRP A 71 -4.66 -11.93 -6.12
N LYS A 72 -3.88 -12.67 -5.34
CA LYS A 72 -4.40 -13.59 -4.32
C LYS A 72 -5.07 -12.82 -3.19
N ILE A 73 -4.41 -11.79 -2.69
CA ILE A 73 -4.96 -10.92 -1.63
C ILE A 73 -6.29 -10.30 -2.05
N LEU A 74 -6.37 -9.71 -3.27
CA LEU A 74 -7.60 -9.13 -3.77
C LEU A 74 -8.75 -10.13 -3.85
N LYS A 75 -8.45 -11.39 -4.13
CA LYS A 75 -9.44 -12.47 -4.14
C LYS A 75 -9.87 -12.88 -2.74
N GLU A 76 -8.94 -12.97 -1.79
CA GLU A 76 -9.22 -13.29 -0.39
C GLU A 76 -10.06 -12.21 0.32
N VAL A 77 -9.84 -10.96 -0.07
CA VAL A 77 -10.61 -9.78 0.39
C VAL A 77 -11.97 -9.66 -0.36
N GLU A 78 -12.35 -10.66 -1.12
CA GLU A 78 -13.62 -10.72 -1.86
C GLU A 78 -13.86 -9.53 -2.82
N ILE A 79 -12.77 -8.93 -3.35
CA ILE A 79 -12.90 -7.90 -4.37
C ILE A 79 -13.43 -8.55 -5.66
N PRO A 80 -14.50 -8.00 -6.26
CA PRO A 80 -15.16 -8.58 -7.43
C PRO A 80 -14.18 -8.91 -8.57
N ASP A 81 -14.37 -10.06 -9.21
CA ASP A 81 -13.49 -10.55 -10.28
C ASP A 81 -13.35 -9.57 -11.45
N ASN A 82 -14.43 -8.85 -11.78
CA ASN A 82 -14.40 -7.83 -12.82
C ASN A 82 -13.43 -6.69 -12.47
N LEU A 83 -13.39 -6.25 -11.22
CA LEU A 83 -12.50 -5.20 -10.76
C LEU A 83 -11.05 -5.71 -10.70
N THR A 84 -10.85 -6.92 -10.19
CA THR A 84 -9.54 -7.59 -10.15
C THR A 84 -9.00 -7.81 -11.57
N CYS A 85 -9.83 -8.20 -12.52
CA CYS A 85 -9.45 -8.37 -13.92
C CYS A 85 -9.00 -7.04 -14.56
N LEU A 86 -9.74 -5.95 -14.31
CA LEU A 86 -9.35 -4.62 -14.78
C LEU A 86 -7.99 -4.17 -14.21
N LEU A 87 -7.76 -4.44 -12.91
CA LEU A 87 -6.47 -4.14 -12.28
C LEU A 87 -5.35 -4.99 -12.88
N ARG A 88 -5.57 -6.29 -13.10
CA ARG A 88 -4.59 -7.17 -13.76
C ARG A 88 -4.23 -6.65 -15.16
N ASN A 89 -5.22 -6.27 -15.95
CA ASN A 89 -5.00 -5.74 -17.30
C ASN A 89 -4.24 -4.43 -17.27
N LEU A 90 -4.42 -3.59 -16.24
CA LEU A 90 -3.67 -2.35 -16.06
C LEU A 90 -2.18 -2.61 -15.82
N TYR A 91 -1.84 -3.69 -15.10
CA TYR A 91 -0.47 -4.07 -14.77
C TYR A 91 0.14 -5.08 -15.75
N ALA A 92 -0.67 -5.71 -16.61
CA ALA A 92 -0.20 -6.66 -17.60
C ALA A 92 0.59 -5.98 -18.72
N GLY A 93 1.74 -6.54 -19.05
CA GLY A 93 2.56 -6.05 -20.16
C GLY A 93 3.13 -4.66 -19.97
N GLN A 94 3.23 -4.18 -18.73
CA GLN A 94 3.89 -2.90 -18.48
C GLN A 94 5.38 -2.98 -18.79
N GLU A 95 5.85 -2.04 -19.57
CA GLU A 95 7.25 -1.90 -19.95
C GLU A 95 7.78 -0.53 -19.51
N ALA A 96 9.05 -0.48 -19.21
CA ALA A 96 9.73 0.75 -18.85
C ALA A 96 11.05 0.89 -19.59
N THR A 97 11.50 2.12 -19.68
CA THR A 97 12.83 2.48 -20.16
C THR A 97 13.38 3.58 -19.26
N ILE A 98 14.67 3.63 -19.09
CA ILE A 98 15.37 4.62 -18.25
C ILE A 98 16.10 5.58 -19.17
N ARG A 99 15.86 6.86 -18.98
CA ARG A 99 16.63 7.93 -19.64
C ARG A 99 17.84 8.29 -18.78
N THR A 100 19.02 8.14 -19.35
CA THR A 100 20.29 8.52 -18.72
C THR A 100 20.93 9.67 -19.51
N GLU A 101 22.00 10.23 -18.99
CA GLU A 101 22.82 11.23 -19.69
C GLU A 101 23.43 10.69 -20.99
N HIS A 102 23.61 9.39 -21.11
CA HIS A 102 24.19 8.70 -22.25
C HIS A 102 23.15 8.15 -23.24
N GLY A 103 21.86 8.41 -23.02
CA GLY A 103 20.76 7.94 -23.88
C GLY A 103 19.69 7.19 -23.10
N THR A 104 18.85 6.48 -23.85
CA THR A 104 17.72 5.71 -23.30
C THR A 104 18.07 4.22 -23.34
N THR A 105 17.78 3.50 -22.27
CA THR A 105 17.96 2.04 -22.24
C THR A 105 16.97 1.35 -23.16
N GLY A 106 17.22 0.08 -23.49
CA GLY A 106 16.21 -0.79 -24.09
C GLY A 106 14.97 -0.93 -23.17
N TRP A 107 13.82 -1.25 -23.78
CA TRP A 107 12.59 -1.53 -23.05
C TRP A 107 12.72 -2.82 -22.25
N PHE A 108 12.24 -2.81 -21.02
CA PHE A 108 12.19 -3.99 -20.16
C PHE A 108 10.82 -4.10 -19.49
N GLN A 109 10.38 -5.33 -19.26
CA GLN A 109 9.09 -5.61 -18.65
C GLN A 109 9.13 -5.42 -17.13
N ILE A 110 8.05 -4.83 -16.59
CA ILE A 110 7.83 -4.67 -15.16
C ILE A 110 7.02 -5.85 -14.64
N GLY A 111 7.66 -6.74 -13.89
CA GLY A 111 7.02 -7.95 -13.33
C GLY A 111 6.57 -7.82 -11.88
N LYS A 112 6.86 -6.72 -11.20
CA LYS A 112 6.55 -6.46 -9.79
C LYS A 112 6.48 -4.97 -9.50
N GLY A 113 5.91 -4.64 -8.35
CA GLY A 113 5.77 -3.27 -7.89
C GLY A 113 4.46 -2.63 -8.31
N VAL A 114 4.16 -1.50 -7.69
CA VAL A 114 3.06 -0.60 -8.05
C VAL A 114 3.62 0.76 -8.39
N LEU A 115 3.00 1.42 -9.36
CA LEU A 115 3.49 2.68 -9.92
C LEU A 115 3.49 3.79 -8.86
N GLN A 116 4.66 4.35 -8.55
CA GLN A 116 4.77 5.55 -7.72
C GLN A 116 4.05 6.72 -8.41
N GLY A 117 3.23 7.45 -7.64
CA GLY A 117 2.39 8.54 -8.19
C GLY A 117 1.06 8.10 -8.81
N CYS A 118 0.81 6.79 -8.97
CA CYS A 118 -0.52 6.30 -9.35
C CYS A 118 -1.48 6.34 -8.16
N ILE A 119 -2.69 6.85 -8.38
CA ILE A 119 -3.72 6.97 -7.33
C ILE A 119 -4.19 5.63 -6.75
N LEU A 120 -3.97 4.52 -7.46
CA LEU A 120 -4.33 3.17 -7.00
C LEU A 120 -3.27 2.56 -6.09
N SER A 121 -2.01 2.96 -6.26
CA SER A 121 -0.87 2.32 -5.58
C SER A 121 -0.95 2.35 -4.06
N PRO A 122 -1.37 3.45 -3.40
CA PRO A 122 -1.56 3.45 -1.95
C PRO A 122 -2.59 2.43 -1.45
N CYS A 123 -3.72 2.29 -2.17
CA CYS A 123 -4.75 1.32 -1.81
C CYS A 123 -4.25 -0.13 -1.93
N LEU A 124 -3.57 -0.44 -3.03
CA LEU A 124 -3.01 -1.78 -3.28
C LEU A 124 -1.89 -2.11 -2.30
N PHE A 125 -1.07 -1.13 -1.97
CA PHE A 125 -0.01 -1.29 -0.97
C PHE A 125 -0.59 -1.55 0.42
N ASN A 126 -1.60 -0.80 0.85
CA ASN A 126 -2.24 -0.97 2.15
C ASN A 126 -2.82 -2.38 2.31
N LEU A 127 -3.54 -2.89 1.31
CA LEU A 127 -4.05 -4.27 1.33
C LEU A 127 -2.92 -5.31 1.41
N HIS A 128 -1.84 -5.08 0.66
CA HIS A 128 -0.69 -5.98 0.70
C HIS A 128 0.04 -5.92 2.04
N ALA A 129 0.23 -4.74 2.60
CA ALA A 129 0.90 -4.56 3.88
C ALA A 129 0.11 -5.23 5.02
N GLU A 130 -1.22 -5.06 5.06
CA GLU A 130 -2.09 -5.70 6.05
C GLU A 130 -2.01 -7.23 6.01
N TYR A 131 -1.91 -7.79 4.81
CA TYR A 131 -1.82 -9.24 4.64
C TYR A 131 -0.49 -9.86 5.12
N ILE A 132 0.59 -9.11 5.16
CA ILE A 132 1.93 -9.59 5.56
C ILE A 132 2.30 -9.24 7.00
N MET A 133 1.55 -8.37 7.65
CA MET A 133 1.73 -7.98 9.06
C MET A 133 0.92 -8.85 10.02
#